data_ba65e72dd50d505828a6ed0202a498ed
#
_entry.id   ba65e72dd50d505828a6ed0202a498ed
#
_cell.length_a   1.000
_cell.length_b   1.000
_cell.length_c   1.000
_cell.angle_alpha   90.00
_cell.angle_beta   90.00
_cell.angle_gamma   90.00
#
_symmetry.space_group_name_H-M   'P 1'
#
loop_
_entity.id
_entity.type
_entity.pdbx_description
1 polymer ?
#
loop_
_entity_poly.entity_id
_entity_poly.type
_entity_poly.pdbx_seq_one_letter_code
_entity_poly.pdbx_strand_id
1 'polypeptide(L)'
;MRYSTQIRPISYLKAHAAEVLQELTDQRQPMVITQNGEAKAVIQDVATYEQTQETLALLKILALGNQQIAQGSVKPLAAVAKRLRAKPMTED
;
A
#
# COMPACT_ATOMS: atom_id res chain seq x y z
N MET A 1 -9.87 6.34 -12.34
CA MET A 1 -9.88 6.71 -10.93
C MET A 1 -11.19 6.34 -10.26
N ARG A 2 -11.13 5.85 -9.06
CA ARG A 2 -12.34 5.47 -8.36
C ARG A 2 -12.99 6.69 -7.75
N TYR A 3 -14.30 6.66 -7.73
CA TYR A 3 -15.06 7.80 -7.19
C TYR A 3 -14.83 7.99 -5.71
N SER A 4 -14.48 6.92 -5.01
CA SER A 4 -14.25 6.99 -3.58
C SER A 4 -12.91 7.65 -3.23
N THR A 5 -12.03 7.84 -4.19
CA THR A 5 -10.75 8.46 -3.93
C THR A 5 -10.88 9.96 -3.97
N GLN A 6 -10.48 10.62 -2.90
CA GLN A 6 -10.54 12.07 -2.84
C GLN A 6 -9.26 12.68 -3.34
N ILE A 7 -9.38 13.82 -3.97
CA ILE A 7 -8.24 14.57 -4.49
C ILE A 7 -8.25 15.94 -3.82
N ARG A 8 -7.17 16.27 -3.11
CA ARG A 8 -7.07 17.53 -2.38
C ARG A 8 -5.73 18.18 -2.61
N PRO A 9 -5.66 19.51 -2.61
CA PRO A 9 -4.36 20.18 -2.73
C PRO A 9 -3.57 20.08 -1.44
N ILE A 10 -2.26 20.24 -1.54
CA ILE A 10 -1.39 20.17 -0.38
C ILE A 10 -1.75 21.22 0.66
N SER A 11 -2.27 22.36 0.23
CA SER A 11 -2.68 23.41 1.16
C SER A 11 -3.80 22.94 2.08
N TYR A 12 -4.71 22.12 1.55
CA TYR A 12 -5.78 21.56 2.38
C TYR A 12 -5.19 20.66 3.45
N LEU A 13 -4.26 19.81 3.07
CA LEU A 13 -3.60 18.91 4.02
C LEU A 13 -2.90 19.70 5.11
N LYS A 14 -2.19 20.75 4.75
CA LYS A 14 -1.48 21.56 5.73
C LYS A 14 -2.44 22.21 6.70
N ALA A 15 -3.57 22.69 6.20
CA ALA A 15 -4.52 23.40 7.04
C ALA A 15 -5.35 22.47 7.91
N HIS A 16 -5.55 21.22 7.49
CA HIS A 16 -6.49 20.31 8.16
C HIS A 16 -5.88 18.94 8.43
N ALA A 17 -4.60 18.92 8.80
CA ALA A 17 -3.89 17.64 8.93
C ALA A 17 -4.58 16.67 9.89
N ALA A 18 -5.00 17.15 11.05
CA ALA A 18 -5.64 16.26 12.03
C ALA A 18 -6.96 15.72 11.52
N GLU A 19 -7.74 16.55 10.86
CA GLU A 19 -9.02 16.13 10.29
C GLU A 19 -8.81 15.12 9.18
N VAL A 20 -7.79 15.34 8.36
CA VAL A 20 -7.47 14.42 7.26
C VAL A 20 -7.11 13.07 7.82
N LEU A 21 -6.28 13.02 8.85
CA LEU A 21 -5.89 11.76 9.46
C LEU A 21 -7.09 11.02 10.03
N GLN A 22 -7.99 11.76 10.67
CA GLN A 22 -9.20 11.16 11.22
C GLN A 22 -10.09 10.60 10.12
N GLU A 23 -10.24 11.34 9.05
CA GLU A 23 -11.05 10.93 7.93
C GLU A 23 -10.50 9.68 7.26
N LEU A 24 -9.18 9.62 7.09
CA LEU A 24 -8.54 8.44 6.51
C LEU A 24 -8.77 7.20 7.38
N THR A 25 -8.68 7.38 8.69
CA THR A 25 -8.91 6.28 9.61
C THR A 25 -10.36 5.80 9.57
N ASP A 26 -11.28 6.74 9.53
CA ASP A 26 -12.71 6.41 9.57
C ASP A 26 -13.20 5.79 8.27
N GLN A 27 -12.80 6.36 7.15
CA GLN A 27 -13.35 5.96 5.87
C GLN A 27 -12.51 4.93 5.14
N ARG A 28 -11.23 4.83 5.52
CA ARG A 28 -10.32 3.87 4.91
C ARG A 28 -10.22 4.03 3.41
N GLN A 29 -10.27 5.28 2.96
CA GLN A 29 -10.14 5.62 1.56
C GLN A 29 -8.88 6.44 1.37
N PRO A 30 -8.07 6.14 0.37
CA PRO A 30 -6.87 6.95 0.13
C PRO A 30 -7.23 8.34 -0.36
N MET A 31 -6.32 9.26 -0.13
CA MET A 31 -6.47 10.64 -0.57
C MET A 31 -5.29 11.00 -1.45
N VAL A 32 -5.55 11.53 -2.62
CA VAL A 32 -4.50 11.98 -3.54
C VAL A 32 -4.22 13.45 -3.23
N ILE A 33 -2.94 13.75 -3.03
CA ILE A 33 -2.52 15.12 -2.72
C ILE A 33 -1.88 15.72 -3.94
N THR A 34 -2.34 16.88 -4.33
CA THR A 34 -1.82 17.59 -5.48
C THR A 34 -1.01 18.79 -5.05
N GLN A 35 -0.11 19.18 -5.91
CA GLN A 35 0.67 20.39 -5.75
C GLN A 35 0.84 21.00 -7.13
N ASN A 36 0.50 22.27 -7.25
CA ASN A 36 0.55 22.97 -8.54
C ASN A 36 -0.25 22.23 -9.62
N GLY A 37 -1.38 21.67 -9.22
CA GLY A 37 -2.27 20.98 -10.15
C GLY A 37 -1.84 19.58 -10.54
N GLU A 38 -0.77 19.07 -9.94
CA GLU A 38 -0.28 17.72 -10.24
C GLU A 38 -0.41 16.82 -9.05
N ALA A 39 -0.80 15.58 -9.27
CA ALA A 39 -0.84 14.57 -8.23
C ALA A 39 0.59 14.23 -7.82
N LYS A 40 0.90 14.38 -6.55
CA LYS A 40 2.26 14.18 -6.05
C LYS A 40 2.35 13.05 -5.04
N ALA A 41 1.28 12.76 -4.33
CA ALA A 41 1.36 11.80 -3.25
C ALA A 41 0.01 11.17 -3.01
N VAL A 42 0.03 10.01 -2.37
CA VAL A 42 -1.17 9.35 -1.90
C VAL A 42 -1.00 9.16 -0.41
N ILE A 43 -2.04 9.51 0.35
CA ILE A 43 -2.07 9.33 1.79
C ILE A 43 -3.15 8.33 2.11
N GLN A 44 -2.85 7.39 2.98
CA GLN A 44 -3.84 6.42 3.37
C GLN A 44 -3.59 5.96 4.81
N ASP A 45 -4.64 5.41 5.44
CA ASP A 45 -4.50 4.94 6.81
C ASP A 45 -3.57 3.72 6.85
N VAL A 46 -2.90 3.56 7.97
CA VAL A 46 -1.86 2.55 8.08
C VAL A 46 -2.43 1.13 8.03
N ALA A 47 -3.63 0.93 8.57
CA ALA A 47 -4.22 -0.41 8.55
C ALA A 47 -4.51 -0.88 7.13
N THR A 48 -5.07 0.00 6.30
CA THR A 48 -5.35 -0.33 4.91
C THR A 48 -4.05 -0.54 4.14
N TYR A 49 -3.07 0.30 4.40
CA TYR A 49 -1.78 0.17 3.74
C TYR A 49 -1.14 -1.18 4.04
N GLU A 50 -1.15 -1.58 5.31
CA GLU A 50 -0.57 -2.86 5.71
C GLU A 50 -1.32 -4.03 5.10
N GLN A 51 -2.64 -3.93 5.07
CA GLN A 51 -3.45 -4.97 4.47
C GLN A 51 -3.14 -5.13 2.99
N THR A 52 -2.99 -4.03 2.28
CA THR A 52 -2.63 -4.05 0.87
C THR A 52 -1.26 -4.68 0.67
N GLN A 53 -0.30 -4.32 1.52
CA GLN A 53 1.03 -4.89 1.41
C GLN A 53 1.03 -6.39 1.65
N GLU A 54 0.25 -6.86 2.61
CA GLU A 54 0.12 -8.28 2.87
C GLU A 54 -0.51 -9.01 1.69
N THR A 55 -1.52 -8.44 1.10
CA THR A 55 -2.18 -9.03 -0.06
C THR A 55 -1.22 -9.11 -1.25
N LEU A 56 -0.46 -8.05 -1.48
CA LEU A 56 0.52 -8.05 -2.57
C LEU A 56 1.61 -9.09 -2.33
N ALA A 57 2.06 -9.22 -1.09
CA ALA A 57 3.07 -10.21 -0.76
C ALA A 57 2.55 -11.62 -1.00
N LEU A 58 1.30 -11.86 -0.62
CA LEU A 58 0.69 -13.17 -0.82
C LEU A 58 0.54 -13.50 -2.30
N LEU A 59 0.09 -12.53 -3.09
CA LEU A 59 -0.03 -12.72 -4.52
C LEU A 59 1.32 -13.00 -5.16
N LYS A 60 2.36 -12.31 -4.69
CA LYS A 60 3.70 -12.53 -5.18
C LYS A 60 4.20 -13.93 -4.86
N ILE A 61 3.92 -14.42 -3.66
CA ILE A 61 4.29 -15.77 -3.27
C ILE A 61 3.61 -16.79 -4.18
N LEU A 62 2.32 -16.61 -4.44
CA LEU A 62 1.58 -17.52 -5.31
C LEU A 62 2.13 -17.51 -6.72
N ALA A 63 2.46 -16.34 -7.23
CA ALA A 63 3.02 -16.22 -8.57
C ALA A 63 4.38 -16.89 -8.66
N LEU A 64 5.22 -16.71 -7.66
CA LEU A 64 6.53 -17.33 -7.64
C LEU A 64 6.42 -18.83 -7.49
N GLY A 65 5.50 -19.30 -6.67
CA GLY A 65 5.26 -20.71 -6.51
C GLY A 65 4.84 -21.37 -7.81
N ASN A 66 3.89 -20.76 -8.49
CA ASN A 66 3.44 -21.27 -9.78
C ASN A 66 4.57 -21.28 -10.80
N GLN A 67 5.35 -20.23 -10.82
CA GLN A 67 6.45 -20.10 -11.75
C GLN A 67 7.49 -21.18 -11.53
N GLN A 68 7.81 -21.44 -10.27
CA GLN A 68 8.80 -22.46 -9.95
C GLN A 68 8.33 -23.85 -10.29
N ILE A 69 7.08 -24.13 -10.06
CA ILE A 69 6.50 -25.42 -10.42
C ILE A 69 6.55 -25.60 -11.93
N ALA A 70 6.17 -24.60 -12.68
CA ALA A 70 6.17 -24.66 -14.13
C ALA A 70 7.57 -24.87 -14.69
N GLN A 71 8.58 -24.38 -14.02
CA GLN A 71 9.97 -24.50 -14.46
C GLN A 71 10.66 -25.74 -13.90
N GLY A 72 9.95 -26.52 -13.10
CA GLY A 72 10.54 -27.69 -12.47
C GLY A 72 11.44 -27.39 -11.31
N SER A 73 11.44 -26.16 -10.85
CA SER A 73 12.23 -25.72 -9.71
C SER A 73 11.29 -25.47 -8.55
N VAL A 74 11.47 -26.16 -7.46
CA VAL A 74 10.56 -26.02 -6.33
C VAL A 74 11.31 -25.45 -5.14
N LYS A 75 10.83 -24.34 -4.63
CA LYS A 75 11.33 -23.78 -3.39
C LYS A 75 10.21 -23.74 -2.39
N PRO A 76 10.48 -23.99 -1.11
CA PRO A 76 9.43 -23.94 -0.10
C PRO A 76 8.81 -22.55 -0.04
N LEU A 77 7.49 -22.51 -0.02
CA LEU A 77 6.78 -21.23 0.10
C LEU A 77 7.14 -20.52 1.40
N ALA A 78 7.37 -21.28 2.45
CA ALA A 78 7.76 -20.70 3.73
C ALA A 78 9.05 -19.90 3.64
N ALA A 79 10.01 -20.38 2.87
CA ALA A 79 11.27 -19.65 2.69
C ALA A 79 11.05 -18.35 1.92
N VAL A 80 10.18 -18.36 0.92
CA VAL A 80 9.88 -17.18 0.16
C VAL A 80 9.15 -16.16 1.04
N ALA A 81 8.18 -16.62 1.81
CA ALA A 81 7.42 -15.75 2.69
C ALA A 81 8.34 -15.11 3.73
N LYS A 82 9.24 -15.88 4.28
CA LYS A 82 10.17 -15.38 5.27
C LYS A 82 11.06 -14.28 4.69
N ARG A 83 11.53 -14.47 3.48
CA ARG A 83 12.36 -13.48 2.82
C ARG A 83 11.61 -12.16 2.60
N LEU A 84 10.35 -12.25 2.20
CA LEU A 84 9.55 -11.06 1.97
C LEU A 84 9.25 -10.32 3.27
N ARG A 85 9.01 -11.05 4.33
CA ARG A 85 8.74 -10.44 5.62
C ARG A 85 9.97 -9.84 6.27
N ALA A 86 11.12 -10.35 5.94
CA ALA A 86 12.37 -9.85 6.50
C ALA A 86 12.75 -8.50 5.94
N LYS A 87 12.14 -8.09 4.84
CA LYS A 87 12.40 -6.78 4.29
C LYS A 87 11.87 -5.71 5.22
N PRO A 88 12.67 -4.75 5.65
CA PRO A 88 12.18 -3.73 6.56
C PRO A 88 11.16 -2.87 5.90
N MET A 89 10.18 -2.52 6.64
CA MET A 89 9.18 -1.63 6.14
C MET A 89 9.65 -0.26 6.26
N THR A 90 10.42 0.14 6.65
CA THR A 90 10.89 1.41 6.73
C THR A 90 11.02 1.93 7.93
N GLU A 91 11.27 2.46 8.27
CA GLU A 91 11.33 2.83 9.20
C GLU A 91 11.47 3.87 9.47
N ASP A 92 11.42 4.46 9.83
CA ASP A 92 11.43 5.59 10.12
C ASP A 92 12.07 6.08 10.43
#